data_1b7a757b56b5a131d41371ee87b0411f
#
_entry.id   1b7a757b56b5a131d41371ee87b0411f
#
_cell.length_a   1.000
_cell.length_b   1.000
_cell.length_c   1.000
_cell.angle_alpha   90.00
_cell.angle_beta   90.00
_cell.angle_gamma   90.00
#
_symmetry.space_group_name_H-M   'P 1'
#
loop_
_entity.id
_entity.type
_entity.pdbx_description
1 polymer ?
#
loop_
_entity_poly.entity_id
_entity_poly.type
_entity_poly.pdbx_seq_one_letter_code
_entity_poly.pdbx_strand_id
1 'polypeptide(L)'
;MSDSPEKTNSECSHEIAAMMGVHALYWKIEEQADQINLDPPLSKQERHLLVSLATPKRMGVLAREMASLPSSVTVIVDSLEAKDFIRRTRDPDDRRAYQLELTESGQIGRKALVEKAGKLFRQISGLNSIEIETFAQLASKAREKALESGIPEGMKK
;
A
#
# COMPACT_ATOMS: atom_id res chain seq x y z
N MET A 1 26.36 -18.00 50.24
CA MET A 1 26.64 -17.06 49.15
C MET A 1 26.16 -17.72 47.87
N SER A 2 24.93 -17.41 47.54
CA SER A 2 24.28 -17.92 46.31
C SER A 2 24.16 -16.78 45.36
N ASP A 3 25.06 -16.75 44.41
CA ASP A 3 25.03 -15.82 43.29
C ASP A 3 24.07 -16.40 42.25
N SER A 4 22.84 -15.89 42.23
CA SER A 4 21.88 -16.22 41.18
C SER A 4 22.23 -15.39 39.98
N PRO A 5 22.43 -15.96 38.79
CA PRO A 5 22.61 -15.19 37.59
C PRO A 5 21.29 -14.44 37.29
N GLU A 6 21.35 -13.11 37.29
CA GLU A 6 20.33 -12.26 36.72
C GLU A 6 20.00 -12.76 35.29
N LYS A 7 18.80 -13.28 35.14
CA LYS A 7 18.23 -13.47 33.82
C LYS A 7 18.12 -12.10 33.16
N THR A 8 19.07 -11.80 32.32
CA THR A 8 18.98 -10.68 31.35
C THR A 8 17.82 -11.06 30.43
N ASN A 9 16.63 -10.62 30.83
CA ASN A 9 15.46 -10.66 29.98
C ASN A 9 15.74 -9.64 28.87
N SER A 10 16.27 -10.11 27.75
CA SER A 10 16.37 -9.33 26.52
C SER A 10 14.95 -9.14 25.99
N GLU A 11 14.19 -8.32 26.70
CA GLU A 11 12.89 -7.88 26.20
C GLU A 11 13.16 -7.04 24.94
N CYS A 12 12.73 -7.57 23.82
CA CYS A 12 12.72 -6.83 22.56
C CYS A 12 11.93 -5.54 22.78
N SER A 13 12.53 -4.38 22.48
CA SER A 13 11.83 -3.11 22.69
C SER A 13 10.53 -3.09 21.90
N HIS A 14 9.56 -2.31 22.34
CA HIS A 14 8.24 -2.21 21.66
C HIS A 14 8.39 -1.78 20.20
N GLU A 15 9.38 -0.93 19.90
CA GLU A 15 9.67 -0.48 18.53
C GLU A 15 10.14 -1.66 17.65
N ILE A 16 11.03 -2.49 18.17
CA ILE A 16 11.53 -3.67 17.44
C ILE A 16 10.41 -4.69 17.26
N ALA A 17 9.60 -4.93 18.29
CA ALA A 17 8.45 -5.82 18.19
C ALA A 17 7.45 -5.32 17.13
N ALA A 18 7.18 -4.01 17.08
CA ALA A 18 6.33 -3.41 16.06
C ALA A 18 6.91 -3.57 14.65
N MET A 19 8.22 -3.32 14.47
CA MET A 19 8.89 -3.49 13.18
C MET A 19 8.86 -4.95 12.70
N MET A 20 9.12 -5.90 13.59
CA MET A 20 9.06 -7.32 13.27
C MET A 20 7.64 -7.77 12.90
N GLY A 21 6.62 -7.29 13.63
CA GLY A 21 5.22 -7.55 13.33
C GLY A 21 4.79 -7.01 11.97
N VAL A 22 5.14 -5.78 11.65
CA VAL A 22 4.87 -5.16 10.35
C VAL A 22 5.57 -5.92 9.23
N HIS A 23 6.84 -6.30 9.41
CA HIS A 23 7.60 -7.07 8.44
C HIS A 23 6.97 -8.44 8.18
N ALA A 24 6.60 -9.16 9.24
CA ALA A 24 5.96 -10.48 9.12
C ALA A 24 4.62 -10.41 8.39
N LEU A 25 3.77 -9.41 8.71
CA LEU A 25 2.52 -9.17 8.03
C LEU A 25 2.74 -8.87 6.54
N TYR A 26 3.66 -7.96 6.23
CA TYR A 26 3.99 -7.61 4.86
C TYR A 26 4.45 -8.82 4.04
N TRP A 27 5.43 -9.57 4.57
CA TRP A 27 5.94 -10.77 3.93
C TRP A 27 4.86 -11.82 3.68
N LYS A 28 3.98 -12.03 4.65
CA LYS A 28 2.90 -13.03 4.53
C LYS A 28 1.82 -12.61 3.53
N ILE A 29 1.51 -11.32 3.44
CA ILE A 29 0.61 -10.78 2.43
C ILE A 29 1.21 -10.95 1.03
N GLU A 30 2.50 -10.65 0.86
CA GLU A 30 3.19 -10.83 -0.41
C GLU A 30 3.23 -12.29 -0.87
N GLU A 31 3.46 -13.23 0.04
CA GLU A 31 3.43 -14.67 -0.26
C GLU A 31 2.07 -15.12 -0.82
N GLN A 32 1.00 -14.48 -0.38
CA GLN A 32 -0.36 -14.80 -0.79
C GLN A 32 -0.96 -13.79 -1.78
N ALA A 33 -0.15 -12.91 -2.34
CA ALA A 33 -0.60 -11.82 -3.21
C ALA A 33 -1.36 -12.29 -4.45
N ASP A 34 -1.09 -13.49 -4.93
CA ASP A 34 -1.80 -14.06 -6.08
C ASP A 34 -3.28 -14.35 -5.80
N GLN A 35 -3.65 -14.55 -4.53
CA GLN A 35 -5.04 -14.74 -4.12
C GLN A 35 -5.90 -13.47 -4.26
N ILE A 36 -5.27 -12.30 -4.32
CA ILE A 36 -5.92 -10.99 -4.45
C ILE A 36 -5.84 -10.43 -5.88
N ASN A 37 -5.61 -11.28 -6.88
CA ASN A 37 -5.49 -10.81 -8.26
C ASN A 37 -6.84 -10.69 -8.98
N LEU A 38 -6.83 -10.03 -10.13
CA LEU A 38 -7.97 -9.80 -11.04
C LEU A 38 -7.72 -10.49 -12.38
N ASP A 39 -8.73 -10.42 -13.26
CA ASP A 39 -8.61 -10.77 -14.66
C ASP A 39 -8.91 -9.49 -15.50
N PRO A 40 -7.96 -9.02 -16.32
CA PRO A 40 -6.59 -9.52 -16.51
C PRO A 40 -5.72 -9.36 -15.26
N PRO A 41 -4.67 -10.21 -15.10
CA PRO A 41 -3.82 -10.20 -13.93
C PRO A 41 -3.03 -8.89 -13.82
N LEU A 42 -2.89 -8.41 -12.59
CA LEU A 42 -2.20 -7.18 -12.26
C LEU A 42 -0.89 -7.47 -11.52
N SER A 43 0.15 -6.71 -11.85
CA SER A 43 1.37 -6.68 -11.06
C SER A 43 1.10 -6.08 -9.68
N LYS A 44 2.04 -6.24 -8.75
CA LYS A 44 1.98 -5.65 -7.41
C LYS A 44 1.80 -4.13 -7.47
N GLN A 45 2.54 -3.45 -8.32
CA GLN A 45 2.48 -2.00 -8.45
C GLN A 45 1.16 -1.54 -9.08
N GLU A 46 0.63 -2.28 -10.05
CA GLU A 46 -0.68 -2.01 -10.64
C GLU A 46 -1.80 -2.16 -9.61
N ARG A 47 -1.77 -3.22 -8.78
CA ARG A 47 -2.73 -3.38 -7.68
C ARG A 47 -2.64 -2.23 -6.68
N HIS A 48 -1.42 -1.83 -6.31
CA HIS A 48 -1.20 -0.72 -5.39
C HIS A 48 -1.77 0.60 -5.95
N LEU A 49 -1.47 0.93 -7.22
CA LEU A 49 -1.99 2.13 -7.85
C LEU A 49 -3.52 2.10 -7.94
N LEU A 50 -4.10 0.99 -8.38
CA LEU A 50 -5.55 0.86 -8.53
C LEU A 50 -6.28 1.04 -7.17
N VAL A 51 -5.74 0.48 -6.09
CA VAL A 51 -6.28 0.67 -4.72
C VAL A 51 -6.13 2.11 -4.26
N SER A 52 -5.01 2.77 -4.56
CA SER A 52 -4.73 4.16 -4.16
C SER A 52 -5.61 5.18 -4.88
N LEU A 53 -6.20 4.82 -6.03
CA LEU A 53 -7.02 5.70 -6.86
C LEU A 53 -8.51 5.68 -6.45
N ALA A 54 -8.79 5.82 -5.16
CA ALA A 54 -10.17 5.90 -4.64
C ALA A 54 -10.93 7.13 -5.17
N THR A 55 -10.20 8.21 -5.45
CA THR A 55 -10.67 9.46 -6.04
C THR A 55 -9.71 9.87 -7.15
N PRO A 56 -10.13 10.71 -8.11
CA PRO A 56 -9.23 11.21 -9.13
C PRO A 56 -8.00 11.89 -8.53
N LYS A 57 -6.81 11.60 -9.06
CA LYS A 57 -5.53 12.13 -8.56
C LYS A 57 -4.59 12.50 -9.71
N ARG A 58 -3.77 13.54 -9.48
CA ARG A 58 -2.67 13.87 -10.37
C ARG A 58 -1.54 12.85 -10.27
N MET A 59 -0.81 12.67 -11.35
CA MET A 59 0.34 11.75 -11.43
C MET A 59 1.36 11.96 -10.31
N GLY A 60 1.71 13.22 -10.02
CA GLY A 60 2.67 13.55 -8.97
C GLY A 60 2.20 13.19 -7.55
N VAL A 61 0.88 13.23 -7.30
CA VAL A 61 0.31 12.79 -6.02
C VAL A 61 0.47 11.28 -5.87
N LEU A 62 0.14 10.52 -6.93
CA LEU A 62 0.30 9.06 -6.94
C LEU A 62 1.75 8.64 -6.79
N ALA A 63 2.68 9.31 -7.48
CA ALA A 63 4.11 9.03 -7.35
C ALA A 63 4.59 9.18 -5.89
N ARG A 64 4.16 10.24 -5.21
CA ARG A 64 4.48 10.46 -3.80
C ARG A 64 3.84 9.41 -2.88
N GLU A 65 2.55 9.10 -3.08
CA GLU A 65 1.84 8.11 -2.26
C GLU A 65 2.41 6.70 -2.43
N MET A 66 2.91 6.38 -3.60
CA MET A 66 3.55 5.10 -3.92
C MET A 66 5.04 5.06 -3.59
N ALA A 67 5.62 6.16 -3.09
CA ALA A 67 7.06 6.33 -2.89
C ALA A 67 7.87 5.91 -4.14
N SER A 68 7.41 6.31 -5.33
CA SER A 68 7.94 5.89 -6.62
C SER A 68 8.31 7.09 -7.48
N LEU A 69 9.24 6.88 -8.42
CA LEU A 69 9.57 7.91 -9.40
C LEU A 69 8.40 8.15 -10.36
N PRO A 70 8.17 9.39 -10.83
CA PRO A 70 7.11 9.69 -11.80
C PRO A 70 7.21 8.85 -13.09
N SER A 71 8.43 8.55 -13.55
CA SER A 71 8.66 7.70 -14.73
C SER A 71 8.16 6.27 -14.53
N SER A 72 8.39 5.70 -13.34
CA SER A 72 7.89 4.36 -13.00
C SER A 72 6.36 4.34 -12.92
N VAL A 73 5.76 5.40 -12.34
CA VAL A 73 4.30 5.52 -12.27
C VAL A 73 3.69 5.63 -13.66
N THR A 74 4.34 6.33 -14.59
CA THR A 74 3.87 6.43 -15.98
C THR A 74 3.72 5.06 -16.62
N VAL A 75 4.68 4.17 -16.47
CA VAL A 75 4.63 2.81 -17.02
C VAL A 75 3.46 2.01 -16.44
N ILE A 76 3.23 2.13 -15.13
CA ILE A 76 2.12 1.45 -14.44
C ILE A 76 0.77 2.00 -14.94
N VAL A 77 0.66 3.31 -15.10
CA VAL A 77 -0.52 3.99 -15.60
C VAL A 77 -0.83 3.56 -17.03
N ASP A 78 0.16 3.54 -17.93
CA ASP A 78 -0.01 3.12 -19.32
C ASP A 78 -0.51 1.66 -19.40
N SER A 79 0.01 0.79 -18.54
CA SER A 79 -0.45 -0.61 -18.47
C SER A 79 -1.89 -0.72 -17.96
N LEU A 80 -2.26 0.01 -16.91
CA LEU A 80 -3.63 0.00 -16.37
C LEU A 80 -4.64 0.63 -17.33
N GLU A 81 -4.24 1.66 -18.08
CA GLU A 81 -5.06 2.27 -19.12
C GLU A 81 -5.28 1.31 -20.28
N ALA A 82 -4.25 0.57 -20.71
CA ALA A 82 -4.37 -0.47 -21.74
C ALA A 82 -5.28 -1.63 -21.30
N LYS A 83 -5.38 -1.89 -19.99
CA LYS A 83 -6.29 -2.90 -19.39
C LYS A 83 -7.69 -2.34 -19.10
N ASP A 84 -7.97 -1.09 -19.47
CA ASP A 84 -9.25 -0.39 -19.25
C ASP A 84 -9.64 -0.24 -17.77
N PHE A 85 -8.69 -0.19 -16.85
CA PHE A 85 -8.98 0.07 -15.43
C PHE A 85 -8.95 1.54 -15.06
N ILE A 86 -8.19 2.35 -15.78
CA ILE A 86 -8.06 3.79 -15.53
C ILE A 86 -8.09 4.57 -16.84
N ARG A 87 -8.34 5.86 -16.73
CA ARG A 87 -8.24 6.82 -17.85
C ARG A 87 -7.66 8.13 -17.39
N ARG A 88 -7.07 8.86 -18.33
CA ARG A 88 -6.62 10.23 -18.12
C ARG A 88 -7.75 11.19 -18.46
N THR A 89 -8.06 12.11 -17.55
CA THR A 89 -9.04 13.18 -17.75
C THR A 89 -8.40 14.53 -17.47
N ARG A 90 -9.02 15.60 -17.99
CA ARG A 90 -8.58 16.96 -17.66
C ARG A 90 -8.87 17.26 -16.20
N ASP A 91 -7.91 17.86 -15.51
CA ASP A 91 -8.13 18.35 -14.15
C ASP A 91 -9.17 19.48 -14.18
N PRO A 92 -10.24 19.43 -13.37
CA PRO A 92 -11.28 20.46 -13.38
C PRO A 92 -10.78 21.84 -12.91
N ASP A 93 -9.74 21.86 -12.05
CA ASP A 93 -9.18 23.07 -11.47
C ASP A 93 -8.02 23.65 -12.30
N ASP A 94 -7.39 22.81 -13.14
CA ASP A 94 -6.26 23.21 -13.99
C ASP A 94 -6.33 22.53 -15.35
N ARG A 95 -6.86 23.22 -16.34
CA ARG A 95 -7.04 22.71 -17.71
C ARG A 95 -5.74 22.30 -18.42
N ARG A 96 -4.58 22.68 -17.89
CA ARG A 96 -3.26 22.29 -18.41
C ARG A 96 -2.78 20.97 -17.82
N ALA A 97 -3.38 20.55 -16.71
CA ALA A 97 -3.03 19.30 -16.01
C ALA A 97 -4.01 18.17 -16.36
N TYR A 98 -3.52 16.96 -16.21
CA TYR A 98 -4.32 15.74 -16.27
C TYR A 98 -4.37 15.09 -14.89
N GLN A 99 -5.50 14.47 -14.61
CA GLN A 99 -5.68 13.57 -13.50
C GLN A 99 -6.02 12.16 -14.00
N LEU A 100 -5.81 11.19 -13.17
CA LEU A 100 -6.16 9.79 -13.40
C LEU A 100 -7.42 9.49 -12.62
N GLU A 101 -8.34 8.78 -13.24
CA GLU A 101 -9.55 8.30 -12.59
C GLU A 101 -9.86 6.85 -13.01
N LEU A 102 -10.63 6.16 -12.19
CA LEU A 102 -11.09 4.82 -12.50
C LEU A 102 -12.15 4.85 -13.60
N THR A 103 -12.08 3.88 -14.51
CA THR A 103 -13.19 3.51 -15.38
C THR A 103 -14.24 2.74 -14.58
N GLU A 104 -15.35 2.34 -15.21
CA GLU A 104 -16.31 1.43 -14.59
C GLU A 104 -15.66 0.08 -14.23
N SER A 105 -14.89 -0.50 -15.17
CA SER A 105 -14.08 -1.71 -14.93
C SER A 105 -13.09 -1.52 -13.78
N GLY A 106 -12.46 -0.34 -13.71
CA GLY A 106 -11.55 0.02 -12.62
C GLY A 106 -12.23 0.11 -11.26
N GLN A 107 -13.44 0.65 -11.19
CA GLN A 107 -14.21 0.71 -9.94
C GLN A 107 -14.59 -0.67 -9.43
N ILE A 108 -15.07 -1.54 -10.33
CA ILE A 108 -15.39 -2.94 -10.02
C ILE A 108 -14.12 -3.68 -9.57
N GLY A 109 -13.03 -3.56 -10.33
CA GLY A 109 -11.75 -4.19 -10.01
C GLY A 109 -11.18 -3.72 -8.67
N ARG A 110 -11.17 -2.40 -8.41
CA ARG A 110 -10.73 -1.86 -7.13
C ARG A 110 -11.54 -2.38 -5.95
N LYS A 111 -12.86 -2.41 -6.08
CA LYS A 111 -13.75 -2.97 -5.04
C LYS A 111 -13.39 -4.42 -4.73
N ALA A 112 -13.23 -5.24 -5.75
CA ALA A 112 -12.86 -6.65 -5.60
C ALA A 112 -11.47 -6.80 -4.94
N LEU A 113 -10.47 -5.99 -5.32
CA LEU A 113 -9.15 -5.99 -4.69
C LEU A 113 -9.22 -5.62 -3.21
N VAL A 114 -9.93 -4.55 -2.87
CA VAL A 114 -10.07 -4.08 -1.48
C VAL A 114 -10.75 -5.13 -0.60
N GLU A 115 -11.80 -5.78 -1.12
CA GLU A 115 -12.51 -6.84 -0.39
C GLU A 115 -11.61 -8.06 -0.16
N LYS A 116 -10.91 -8.53 -1.20
CA LYS A 116 -9.96 -9.65 -1.11
C LYS A 116 -8.80 -9.35 -0.18
N ALA A 117 -8.18 -8.18 -0.31
CA ALA A 117 -7.07 -7.75 0.54
C ALA A 117 -7.51 -7.60 2.01
N GLY A 118 -8.67 -7.03 2.27
CA GLY A 118 -9.22 -6.91 3.61
C GLY A 118 -9.51 -8.26 4.26
N LYS A 119 -10.04 -9.22 3.48
CA LYS A 119 -10.27 -10.59 3.95
C LYS A 119 -8.94 -11.28 4.29
N LEU A 120 -7.96 -11.17 3.39
CA LEU A 120 -6.63 -11.74 3.59
C LEU A 120 -5.94 -11.14 4.82
N PHE A 121 -6.00 -9.81 4.98
CA PHE A 121 -5.42 -9.13 6.14
C PHE A 121 -6.02 -9.63 7.46
N ARG A 122 -7.34 -9.76 7.57
CA ARG A 122 -8.01 -10.30 8.77
C ARG A 122 -7.54 -11.72 9.06
N GLN A 123 -7.44 -12.55 8.05
CA GLN A 123 -7.03 -13.94 8.17
C GLN A 123 -5.57 -14.07 8.67
N ILE A 124 -4.67 -13.25 8.11
CA ILE A 124 -3.23 -13.33 8.44
C ILE A 124 -2.94 -12.68 9.79
N SER A 125 -3.54 -11.52 10.07
CA SER A 125 -3.25 -10.76 11.29
C SER A 125 -3.86 -11.38 12.54
N GLY A 126 -4.99 -12.08 12.41
CA GLY A 126 -5.75 -12.58 13.55
C GLY A 126 -6.39 -11.49 14.40
N LEU A 127 -6.33 -10.23 13.97
CA LEU A 127 -6.87 -9.08 14.70
C LEU A 127 -8.39 -8.99 14.55
N ASN A 128 -9.07 -8.62 15.63
CA ASN A 128 -10.49 -8.29 15.60
C ASN A 128 -10.73 -6.89 14.98
N SER A 129 -11.99 -6.50 14.79
CA SER A 129 -12.34 -5.25 14.10
C SER A 129 -11.82 -3.99 14.81
N ILE A 130 -11.84 -3.96 16.14
CA ILE A 130 -11.37 -2.82 16.95
C ILE A 130 -9.84 -2.71 16.86
N GLU A 131 -9.16 -3.85 16.94
CA GLU A 131 -7.70 -3.91 16.80
C GLU A 131 -7.24 -3.50 15.41
N ILE A 132 -7.98 -3.91 14.36
CA ILE A 132 -7.71 -3.48 12.98
C ILE A 132 -7.87 -1.96 12.84
N GLU A 133 -8.91 -1.38 13.41
CA GLU A 133 -9.13 0.07 13.38
C GLU A 133 -7.97 0.81 14.06
N THR A 134 -7.58 0.37 15.25
CA THR A 134 -6.44 0.94 15.99
C THR A 134 -5.14 0.81 15.20
N PHE A 135 -4.88 -0.38 14.65
CA PHE A 135 -3.71 -0.64 13.83
C PHE A 135 -3.69 0.28 12.58
N ALA A 136 -4.83 0.44 11.91
CA ALA A 136 -4.94 1.29 10.72
C ALA A 136 -4.64 2.77 11.05
N GLN A 137 -5.12 3.29 12.18
CA GLN A 137 -4.82 4.65 12.62
C GLN A 137 -3.32 4.85 12.87
N LEU A 138 -2.69 3.93 13.60
CA LEU A 138 -1.26 3.99 13.89
C LEU A 138 -0.40 3.83 12.64
N ALA A 139 -0.75 2.88 11.78
CA ALA A 139 -0.08 2.66 10.51
C ALA A 139 -0.18 3.87 9.57
N SER A 140 -1.36 4.52 9.50
CA SER A 140 -1.55 5.74 8.70
C SER A 140 -0.66 6.87 9.19
N LYS A 141 -0.61 7.12 10.51
CA LYS A 141 0.26 8.12 11.10
C LYS A 141 1.74 7.85 10.80
N ALA A 142 2.18 6.61 10.94
CA ALA A 142 3.56 6.22 10.65
C ALA A 142 3.89 6.37 9.15
N ARG A 143 2.94 6.01 8.26
CA ARG A 143 3.08 6.16 6.82
C ARG A 143 3.20 7.63 6.40
N GLU A 144 2.36 8.51 6.91
CA GLU A 144 2.43 9.95 6.63
C GLU A 144 3.81 10.49 6.97
N LYS A 145 4.30 10.17 8.16
CA LYS A 145 5.64 10.61 8.60
C LYS A 145 6.78 10.05 7.73
N ALA A 146 6.68 8.79 7.34
CA ALA A 146 7.66 8.17 6.47
C ALA A 146 7.70 8.83 5.07
N LEU A 147 6.54 9.21 4.53
CA LEU A 147 6.44 9.86 3.22
C LEU A 147 6.90 11.33 3.21
N GLU A 148 6.87 12.03 4.35
CA GLU A 148 7.43 13.39 4.48
C GLU A 148 8.94 13.42 4.20
N SER A 149 9.65 12.34 4.50
CA SER A 149 11.09 12.21 4.29
C SER A 149 11.50 12.03 2.81
N GLY A 150 10.52 11.94 1.90
CA GLY A 150 10.74 11.71 0.46
C GLY A 150 11.06 10.25 0.12
N ILE A 151 11.36 10.02 -1.16
CA ILE A 151 11.72 8.68 -1.66
C ILE A 151 13.13 8.34 -1.19
N PRO A 152 13.35 7.18 -0.53
CA PRO A 152 14.67 6.73 -0.13
C PRO A 152 15.63 6.70 -1.33
N GLU A 153 16.89 7.12 -1.15
CA GLU A 153 17.88 7.19 -2.24
C GLU A 153 18.09 5.85 -2.95
N GLY A 154 17.98 4.74 -2.24
CA GLY A 154 18.07 3.39 -2.79
C GLY A 154 16.92 2.99 -3.73
N MET A 155 15.80 3.71 -3.73
CA MET A 155 14.65 3.50 -4.64
C MET A 155 14.67 4.43 -5.86
N LYS A 156 15.67 5.30 -5.98
CA LYS A 156 15.83 6.24 -7.10
C LYS A 156 16.52 5.65 -8.32
N LYS A 157 16.77 4.31 -8.31
CA LYS A 157 17.39 3.60 -9.44
C LYS A 157 16.37 2.92 -10.32
#